data_f88849c45db09bc82f24186344e4224b
#
_entry.id   f88849c45db09bc82f24186344e4224b
#
_cell.length_a   1.000
_cell.length_b   1.000
_cell.length_c   1.000
_cell.angle_alpha   90.00
_cell.angle_beta   90.00
_cell.angle_gamma   90.00
#
_symmetry.space_group_name_H-M   'P 1'
#
loop_
_entity.id
_entity.type
_entity.pdbx_description
1 polymer ?
#
loop_
_entity_poly.entity_id
_entity_poly.type
_entity_poly.pdbx_seq_one_letter_code
_entity_poly.pdbx_strand_id
1 'polypeptide(L)' 'MYFTDRGIEELESRREGEAVSVEWLAARLRAFVDEHPTFEDAVEQLATYLARDDED' A
#
# COMPACT_ATOMS: atom_id res chain seq x y z
N MET A 1 6.12 8.15 17.82
CA MET A 1 5.60 8.02 16.46
C MET A 1 6.49 7.08 15.67
N TYR A 2 5.89 6.18 14.94
CA TYR A 2 6.64 5.25 14.10
C TYR A 2 6.92 5.88 12.74
N PHE A 3 7.99 5.44 12.09
CA PHE A 3 8.32 5.97 10.77
C PHE A 3 7.23 5.69 9.74
N THR A 4 6.52 4.57 9.91
CA THR A 4 5.43 4.24 9.00
C THR A 4 4.30 5.26 9.06
N ASP A 5 4.10 5.87 10.22
CA ASP A 5 3.05 6.87 10.35
C ASP A 5 3.31 8.09 9.47
N ARG A 6 4.57 8.46 9.29
CA ARG A 6 4.89 9.60 8.44
C ARG A 6 4.49 9.32 6.99
N GLY A 7 4.78 8.12 6.51
CA GLY A 7 4.41 7.76 5.15
C GLY A 7 2.91 7.71 4.97
N ILE A 8 2.22 7.16 5.96
CA ILE A 8 0.77 7.08 5.89
C ILE A 8 0.16 8.47 5.89
N GLU A 9 0.67 9.35 6.73
CA GLU A 9 0.16 10.72 6.79
C GLU A 9 0.42 11.48 5.51
N GLU A 10 1.58 11.26 4.92
CA GLU A 10 1.89 11.90 3.65
C GLU A 10 0.94 11.42 2.56
N LEU A 11 0.67 10.12 2.54
CA LEU A 11 -0.27 9.55 1.58
C LEU A 11 -1.63 10.20 1.73
N GLU A 12 -2.11 10.27 2.96
CA GLU A 12 -3.43 10.85 3.23
C GLU A 12 -3.48 12.32 2.82
N SER A 13 -2.42 13.05 3.12
CA SER A 13 -2.40 14.48 2.85
C SER A 13 -2.34 14.77 1.36
N ARG A 14 -1.51 14.02 0.63
CA ARG A 14 -1.32 14.30 -0.79
C ARG A 14 -2.47 13.81 -1.65
N ARG A 15 -3.20 12.81 -1.16
CA ARG A 15 -4.29 12.22 -1.93
C ARG A 15 -5.64 12.37 -1.25
N GLU A 16 -5.73 13.38 -0.42
CA GLU A 16 -6.96 13.65 0.30
C GLU A 16 -8.12 13.80 -0.67
N GLY A 17 -9.20 13.09 -0.40
CA GLY A 17 -10.38 13.18 -1.23
C GLY A 17 -10.34 12.33 -2.50
N GLU A 18 -9.22 11.66 -2.78
CA GLU A 18 -9.12 10.79 -3.95
C GLU A 18 -9.63 9.41 -3.65
N ALA A 19 -10.26 8.83 -4.65
CA ALA A 19 -10.59 7.40 -4.62
C ALA A 19 -9.78 6.73 -5.72
N VAL A 20 -9.14 5.61 -5.41
CA VAL A 20 -8.33 4.91 -6.40
C VAL A 20 -8.90 3.51 -6.61
N SER A 21 -8.70 2.99 -7.81
CA SER A 21 -9.17 1.65 -8.12
C SER A 21 -8.21 0.60 -7.55
N VAL A 22 -8.75 -0.60 -7.37
CA VAL A 22 -7.90 -1.71 -6.94
C VAL A 22 -6.86 -2.03 -8.01
N GLU A 23 -7.22 -1.87 -9.27
CA GLU A 23 -6.28 -2.09 -10.36
C GLU A 23 -5.10 -1.13 -10.28
N TRP A 24 -5.39 0.14 -10.00
CA TRP A 24 -4.35 1.14 -9.83
C TRP A 24 -3.44 0.75 -8.67
N LEU A 25 -4.05 0.39 -7.55
CA LEU A 25 -3.28 0.04 -6.35
C LEU A 25 -2.39 -1.18 -6.62
N ALA A 26 -2.95 -2.22 -7.25
CA ALA A 26 -2.17 -3.41 -7.54
C ALA A 26 -0.98 -3.10 -8.44
N ALA A 27 -1.20 -2.25 -9.45
CA ALA A 27 -0.12 -1.86 -10.34
C ALA A 27 0.97 -1.11 -9.60
N ARG A 28 0.58 -0.22 -8.68
CA ARG A 28 1.56 0.54 -7.90
C ARG A 28 2.36 -0.36 -6.97
N LEU A 29 1.69 -1.34 -6.37
CA LEU A 29 2.40 -2.27 -5.49
C LEU A 29 3.41 -3.10 -6.27
N ARG A 30 3.05 -3.55 -7.47
CA ARG A 30 3.99 -4.31 -8.31
C ARG A 30 5.18 -3.46 -8.71
N ALA A 31 4.92 -2.21 -9.08
CA ALA A 31 6.00 -1.30 -9.46
C ALA A 31 6.94 -1.06 -8.28
N PHE A 32 6.38 -0.93 -7.09
CA PHE A 32 7.20 -0.71 -5.91
C PHE A 32 8.12 -1.91 -5.66
N VAL A 33 7.60 -3.12 -5.78
CA VAL A 33 8.40 -4.33 -5.57
C VAL A 33 9.49 -4.45 -6.62
N ASP A 34 9.18 -4.07 -7.87
CA ASP A 34 10.19 -4.10 -8.92
C ASP A 34 11.38 -3.21 -8.59
N GLU A 35 11.12 -2.06 -7.96
CA GLU A 35 12.17 -1.13 -7.60
C GLU A 35 12.82 -1.48 -6.25
N HIS A 36 12.10 -2.20 -5.42
CA HIS A 36 12.55 -2.54 -4.07
C HIS A 36 12.29 -4.01 -3.77
N PRO A 37 13.05 -4.92 -4.42
CA PRO A 37 12.75 -6.36 -4.29
C PRO A 37 12.85 -6.88 -2.86
N THR A 38 13.58 -6.21 -2.00
CA THR A 38 13.71 -6.66 -0.62
C THR A 38 12.41 -6.54 0.16
N PHE A 39 11.45 -5.79 -0.35
CA PHE A 39 10.16 -5.62 0.31
C PHE A 39 9.09 -6.55 -0.24
N GLU A 40 9.48 -7.53 -1.05
CA GLU A 40 8.51 -8.42 -1.68
C GLU A 40 7.58 -9.09 -0.68
N ASP A 41 8.16 -9.66 0.37
CA ASP A 41 7.35 -10.35 1.37
C ASP A 41 6.42 -9.40 2.11
N ALA A 42 6.92 -8.22 2.44
CA ALA A 42 6.11 -7.25 3.16
C ALA A 42 4.94 -6.77 2.31
N VAL A 43 5.19 -6.53 1.03
CA VAL A 43 4.15 -6.09 0.13
C VAL A 43 3.10 -7.18 -0.07
N GLU A 44 3.55 -8.43 -0.18
CA GLU A 44 2.61 -9.54 -0.30
C GLU A 44 1.70 -9.62 0.92
N GLN A 45 2.29 -9.46 2.10
CA GLN A 45 1.51 -9.50 3.33
C GLN A 45 0.51 -8.36 3.39
N LEU A 46 0.93 -7.18 2.96
CA LEU A 46 0.04 -6.03 2.94
C LEU A 46 -1.12 -6.26 1.96
N ALA A 47 -0.80 -6.75 0.78
CA ALA A 47 -1.83 -6.99 -0.23
C ALA A 47 -2.84 -8.01 0.27
N THR A 48 -2.35 -9.09 0.90
CA THR A 48 -3.24 -10.11 1.45
C THR A 48 -4.10 -9.54 2.57
N TYR A 49 -3.49 -8.73 3.41
CA TYR A 49 -4.24 -8.09 4.48
C TYR A 49 -5.38 -7.25 3.94
N LEU A 50 -5.10 -6.46 2.91
CA LEU A 50 -6.12 -5.61 2.32
C LEU A 50 -7.20 -6.43 1.61
N ALA A 51 -6.80 -7.54 0.98
CA ALA A 51 -7.74 -8.40 0.29
C ALA A 51 -8.74 -9.03 1.26
N ARG A 52 -8.33 -9.25 2.50
CA ARG A 52 -9.15 -9.94 3.49
C ARG A 52 -9.67 -9.01 4.57
N ASP A 53 -9.62 -7.72 4.28
CA ASP A 53 -9.97 -6.73 5.30
C ASP A 53 -11.41 -6.88 5.78
N ASP A 54 -12.29 -7.30 4.89
CA ASP A 54 -13.72 -7.46 5.23
C ASP A 54 -14.06 -8.84 5.77
N GLU A 55 -13.07 -9.71 5.90
CA GLU A 55 -13.29 -11.07 6.41
C GLU A 55 -12.68 -11.20 7.79
N ASP A 56 -13.40 -11.86 8.63
CA ASP A 56 -12.90 -12.13 9.99
C ASP A 56 -12.65 -13.59 10.20
#